data_d54ecef92c3fc77c7b71cfdff7cc7db0
#
_entry.id   d54ecef92c3fc77c7b71cfdff7cc7db0
#
_cell.length_a   1.000
_cell.length_b   1.000
_cell.length_c   1.000
_cell.angle_alpha   90.00
_cell.angle_beta   90.00
_cell.angle_gamma   90.00
#
_symmetry.space_group_name_H-M   'P 1'
#
loop_
_entity.id
_entity.type
_entity.pdbx_description
1 polymer ?
#
loop_
_entity_poly.entity_id
_entity_poly.type
_entity_poly.pdbx_seq_one_letter_code
_entity_poly.pdbx_strand_id
1 'polypeptide(L)'
;MAAKTDSPTLSALSLIEEMIETGGDIPDVLPGTAEEQEKLKNILAKIIEIHSFVSRMSEGDLNTPLSFRGYLAGPLKALQSSLRHLTWQAKMIAEGDLTQRVDFLGDFSLSFNRMVTNLADSRDQLIRRTEELERSYAALSQANNKLNILSSI
;
A
#
# COMPACT_ATOMS: atom_id res chain seq x y z
N MET A 1 57.07 0.23 10.18
CA MET A 1 56.02 -0.63 9.62
C MET A 1 55.04 -0.89 10.76
N ALA A 2 53.92 -0.14 10.78
CA ALA A 2 52.85 -0.35 11.76
C ALA A 2 51.95 -1.46 11.22
N ALA A 3 51.85 -2.56 11.95
CA ALA A 3 50.90 -3.63 11.66
C ALA A 3 49.48 -3.06 11.82
N LYS A 4 48.76 -3.00 10.72
CA LYS A 4 47.33 -2.69 10.68
C LYS A 4 46.64 -3.86 11.39
N THR A 5 46.33 -3.67 12.67
CA THR A 5 45.54 -4.63 13.45
C THR A 5 44.11 -4.53 12.91
N ASP A 6 43.81 -5.32 11.91
CA ASP A 6 42.40 -5.53 11.49
C ASP A 6 41.72 -6.26 12.65
N SER A 7 41.09 -5.48 13.53
CA SER A 7 40.28 -6.03 14.62
C SER A 7 39.14 -6.80 13.97
N PRO A 8 38.81 -8.04 14.39
CA PRO A 8 37.71 -8.82 13.84
C PRO A 8 36.34 -8.06 13.90
N THR A 9 36.21 -7.14 14.85
CA THR A 9 35.07 -6.24 14.98
C THR A 9 34.99 -5.22 13.83
N LEU A 10 36.12 -4.67 13.36
CA LEU A 10 36.15 -3.76 12.20
C LEU A 10 35.82 -4.50 10.91
N SER A 11 36.32 -5.73 10.76
CA SER A 11 35.97 -6.57 9.61
C SER A 11 34.47 -6.93 9.57
N ALA A 12 33.86 -7.18 10.74
CA ALA A 12 32.42 -7.45 10.83
C ALA A 12 31.57 -6.21 10.50
N LEU A 13 31.97 -5.04 10.96
CA LEU A 13 31.30 -3.78 10.65
C LEU A 13 31.40 -3.43 9.16
N SER A 14 32.58 -3.57 8.56
CA SER A 14 32.75 -3.34 7.10
C SER A 14 31.91 -4.29 6.27
N LEU A 15 31.75 -5.53 6.68
CA LEU A 15 30.89 -6.50 6.00
C LEU A 15 29.41 -6.10 6.09
N ILE A 16 28.93 -5.67 7.25
CA ILE A 16 27.55 -5.19 7.42
C ILE A 16 27.31 -3.97 6.53
N GLU A 17 28.24 -3.02 6.50
CA GLU A 17 28.18 -1.82 5.68
C GLU A 17 28.11 -2.18 4.19
N GLU A 18 28.99 -3.03 3.70
CA GLU A 18 28.99 -3.53 2.33
C GLU A 18 27.66 -4.20 1.95
N MET A 19 27.14 -5.07 2.82
CA MET A 19 25.86 -5.75 2.56
C MET A 19 24.67 -4.80 2.57
N ILE A 20 24.69 -3.73 3.36
CA ILE A 20 23.63 -2.71 3.35
C ILE A 20 23.69 -1.90 2.05
N GLU A 21 24.90 -1.58 1.56
CA GLU A 21 25.06 -0.74 0.38
C GLU A 21 24.86 -1.48 -0.94
N THR A 22 25.39 -2.69 -1.05
CA THR A 22 25.43 -3.44 -2.33
C THR A 22 24.37 -4.53 -2.42
N GLY A 23 23.85 -4.99 -1.28
CA GLY A 23 23.10 -6.24 -1.19
C GLY A 23 24.02 -7.44 -1.40
N GLY A 24 23.55 -8.62 -1.18
CA GLY A 24 24.31 -9.87 -1.44
C GLY A 24 23.93 -10.97 -0.46
N ASP A 25 24.53 -12.13 -0.72
CA ASP A 25 24.38 -13.30 0.15
C ASP A 25 25.36 -13.22 1.32
N ILE A 26 24.99 -13.85 2.44
CA ILE A 26 25.86 -13.95 3.61
C ILE A 26 27.08 -14.79 3.22
N PRO A 27 28.33 -14.28 3.40
CA PRO A 27 29.53 -15.05 3.10
C PRO A 27 29.62 -16.33 3.93
N ASP A 28 30.15 -17.39 3.34
CA ASP A 28 30.37 -18.67 4.03
C ASP A 28 31.32 -18.54 5.22
N VAL A 29 32.29 -17.63 5.10
CA VAL A 29 33.29 -17.39 6.13
C VAL A 29 33.14 -15.98 6.69
N LEU A 30 32.76 -15.88 7.95
CA LEU A 30 32.60 -14.64 8.66
C LEU A 30 33.79 -14.39 9.62
N PRO A 31 34.15 -13.13 9.91
CA PRO A 31 35.20 -12.82 10.86
C PRO A 31 34.76 -13.13 12.29
N GLY A 32 35.73 -13.46 13.16
CA GLY A 32 35.52 -13.64 14.59
C GLY A 32 35.45 -15.10 15.05
N THR A 33 35.16 -15.28 16.33
CA THR A 33 34.96 -16.59 16.97
C THR A 33 33.64 -17.23 16.49
N ALA A 34 33.46 -18.53 16.71
CA ALA A 34 32.27 -19.24 16.34
C ALA A 34 30.96 -18.61 16.89
N GLU A 35 30.99 -18.10 18.12
CA GLU A 35 29.86 -17.43 18.74
C GLU A 35 29.58 -16.07 18.08
N GLU A 36 30.62 -15.31 17.76
CA GLU A 36 30.49 -14.02 17.07
C GLU A 36 29.98 -14.20 15.64
N GLN A 37 30.47 -15.22 14.94
CA GLN A 37 30.00 -15.59 13.61
C GLN A 37 28.49 -15.94 13.60
N GLU A 38 28.03 -16.71 14.58
CA GLU A 38 26.60 -17.06 14.69
C GLU A 38 25.73 -15.82 14.97
N LYS A 39 26.18 -14.94 15.86
CA LYS A 39 25.49 -13.66 16.11
C LYS A 39 25.45 -12.78 14.85
N LEU A 40 26.56 -12.71 14.12
CA LEU A 40 26.67 -11.93 12.89
C LEU A 40 25.74 -12.50 11.81
N LYS A 41 25.73 -13.82 11.59
CA LYS A 41 24.79 -14.49 10.69
C LYS A 41 23.34 -14.16 11.01
N ASN A 42 22.97 -14.20 12.28
CA ASN A 42 21.61 -13.88 12.72
C ASN A 42 21.22 -12.42 12.46
N ILE A 43 22.16 -11.48 12.58
CA ILE A 43 21.93 -10.05 12.27
C ILE A 43 21.75 -9.88 10.77
N LEU A 44 22.67 -10.41 9.97
CA LEU A 44 22.62 -10.31 8.50
C LEU A 44 21.37 -10.96 7.92
N ALA A 45 20.98 -12.13 8.41
CA ALA A 45 19.75 -12.80 8.01
C ALA A 45 18.50 -11.92 8.25
N LYS A 46 18.44 -11.21 9.40
CA LYS A 46 17.35 -10.28 9.69
C LYS A 46 17.35 -9.07 8.75
N ILE A 47 18.53 -8.53 8.42
CA ILE A 47 18.65 -7.42 7.47
C ILE A 47 18.14 -7.84 6.09
N ILE A 48 18.55 -9.00 5.60
CA ILE A 48 18.08 -9.56 4.32
C ILE A 48 16.58 -9.80 4.34
N GLU A 49 16.05 -10.34 5.45
CA GLU A 49 14.61 -10.57 5.59
C GLU A 49 13.82 -9.23 5.56
N ILE A 50 14.32 -8.19 6.25
CA ILE A 50 13.71 -6.86 6.22
C ILE A 50 13.74 -6.29 4.81
N HIS A 51 14.89 -6.35 4.13
CA HIS A 51 15.01 -5.87 2.76
C HIS A 51 14.03 -6.59 1.83
N SER A 52 14.01 -7.92 1.85
CA SER A 52 13.08 -8.71 1.04
C SER A 52 11.62 -8.39 1.33
N PHE A 53 11.27 -8.21 2.61
CA PHE A 53 9.92 -7.86 3.03
C PHE A 53 9.50 -6.48 2.50
N VAL A 54 10.36 -5.46 2.64
CA VAL A 54 10.08 -4.09 2.17
C VAL A 54 10.04 -4.05 0.64
N SER A 55 10.95 -4.76 -0.04
CA SER A 55 10.98 -4.86 -1.51
C SER A 55 9.67 -5.43 -2.04
N ARG A 56 9.20 -6.55 -1.51
CA ARG A 56 7.91 -7.14 -1.89
C ARG A 56 6.73 -6.23 -1.62
N MET A 57 6.75 -5.52 -0.47
CA MET A 57 5.71 -4.53 -0.19
C MET A 57 5.70 -3.40 -1.22
N SER A 58 6.86 -2.94 -1.68
CA SER A 58 6.97 -1.90 -2.71
C SER A 58 6.47 -2.36 -4.07
N GLU A 59 6.54 -3.66 -4.36
CA GLU A 59 5.99 -4.30 -5.55
C GLU A 59 4.48 -4.61 -5.43
N GLY A 60 3.88 -4.31 -4.25
CA GLY A 60 2.46 -4.53 -4.00
C GLY A 60 2.11 -5.89 -3.37
N ASP A 61 3.09 -6.75 -3.09
CA ASP A 61 2.85 -7.98 -2.33
C ASP A 61 2.74 -7.67 -0.84
N LEU A 62 1.53 -7.45 -0.39
CA LEU A 62 1.20 -7.18 1.00
C LEU A 62 0.93 -8.44 1.83
N ASN A 63 1.18 -9.64 1.29
CA ASN A 63 0.89 -10.90 1.99
C ASN A 63 2.16 -11.60 2.49
N THR A 64 3.34 -11.18 2.08
CA THR A 64 4.61 -11.74 2.54
C THR A 64 4.71 -11.67 4.07
N PRO A 65 4.93 -12.78 4.78
CA PRO A 65 5.08 -12.76 6.22
C PRO A 65 6.48 -12.25 6.62
N LEU A 66 6.55 -11.55 7.75
CA LEU A 66 7.80 -11.23 8.45
C LEU A 66 7.95 -12.20 9.62
N SER A 67 8.95 -13.06 9.60
CA SER A 67 9.06 -14.20 10.54
C SER A 67 9.64 -13.80 11.89
N PHE A 68 10.60 -12.87 11.91
CA PHE A 68 11.22 -12.46 13.17
C PHE A 68 10.34 -11.55 14.02
N ARG A 69 10.65 -11.47 15.31
CA ARG A 69 9.98 -10.64 16.30
C ARG A 69 10.96 -9.60 16.86
N GLY A 70 10.40 -8.50 17.38
CA GLY A 70 11.19 -7.46 18.07
C GLY A 70 10.83 -6.06 17.63
N TYR A 71 11.66 -5.11 18.05
CA TYR A 71 11.43 -3.68 17.91
C TYR A 71 11.16 -3.25 16.46
N LEU A 72 11.94 -3.76 15.50
CA LEU A 72 11.77 -3.41 14.08
C LEU A 72 10.58 -4.13 13.41
N ALA A 73 10.25 -5.33 13.84
CA ALA A 73 9.19 -6.12 13.23
C ALA A 73 7.78 -5.53 13.49
N GLY A 74 7.57 -4.94 14.66
CA GLY A 74 6.27 -4.34 15.03
C GLY A 74 5.81 -3.25 14.06
N PRO A 75 6.59 -2.17 13.87
CA PRO A 75 6.26 -1.10 12.95
C PRO A 75 6.10 -1.56 11.48
N LEU A 76 6.93 -2.49 11.01
CA LEU A 76 6.84 -3.04 9.66
C LEU A 76 5.52 -3.80 9.43
N LYS A 77 5.13 -4.64 10.40
CA LYS A 77 3.84 -5.36 10.36
C LYS A 77 2.65 -4.41 10.45
N ALA A 78 2.75 -3.35 11.25
CA ALA A 78 1.73 -2.33 11.33
C ALA A 78 1.56 -1.59 10.00
N LEU A 79 2.66 -1.19 9.36
CA LEU A 79 2.64 -0.59 8.03
C LEU A 79 2.02 -1.52 6.98
N GLN A 80 2.42 -2.79 6.95
CA GLN A 80 1.82 -3.79 6.07
C GLN A 80 0.31 -3.90 6.27
N SER A 81 -0.13 -3.98 7.53
CA SER A 81 -1.56 -4.06 7.88
C SER A 81 -2.32 -2.82 7.40
N SER A 82 -1.75 -1.62 7.59
CA SER A 82 -2.33 -0.37 7.12
C SER A 82 -2.48 -0.33 5.60
N LEU A 83 -1.46 -0.76 4.85
CA LEU A 83 -1.51 -0.82 3.39
C LEU A 83 -2.53 -1.85 2.89
N ARG A 84 -2.63 -3.01 3.54
CA ARG A 84 -3.67 -4.01 3.22
C ARG A 84 -5.07 -3.46 3.45
N HIS A 85 -5.28 -2.77 4.58
CA HIS A 85 -6.57 -2.16 4.90
C HIS A 85 -6.93 -1.08 3.89
N LEU A 86 -5.97 -0.22 3.51
CA LEU A 86 -6.16 0.79 2.47
C LEU A 86 -6.55 0.16 1.13
N THR A 87 -5.86 -0.90 0.73
CA THR A 87 -6.15 -1.64 -0.51
C THR A 87 -7.58 -2.21 -0.49
N TRP A 88 -8.00 -2.77 0.64
CA TRP A 88 -9.36 -3.27 0.81
C TRP A 88 -10.39 -2.13 0.72
N GLN A 89 -10.17 -1.00 1.41
CA GLN A 89 -11.07 0.17 1.33
C GLN A 89 -11.18 0.71 -0.09
N ALA A 90 -10.05 0.83 -0.81
CA ALA A 90 -10.05 1.26 -2.20
C ALA A 90 -10.86 0.31 -3.10
N LYS A 91 -10.78 -1.00 -2.85
CA LYS A 91 -11.60 -2.00 -3.56
C LYS A 91 -13.08 -1.83 -3.27
N MET A 92 -13.47 -1.65 -2.02
CA MET A 92 -14.88 -1.40 -1.65
C MET A 92 -15.43 -0.16 -2.33
N ILE A 93 -14.63 0.93 -2.39
CA ILE A 93 -15.00 2.16 -3.10
C ILE A 93 -15.18 1.88 -4.59
N ALA A 94 -14.29 1.13 -5.22
CA ALA A 94 -14.39 0.74 -6.62
C ALA A 94 -15.65 -0.12 -6.92
N GLU A 95 -16.11 -0.90 -5.95
CA GLU A 95 -17.35 -1.68 -6.00
C GLU A 95 -18.60 -0.84 -5.69
N GLY A 96 -18.43 0.47 -5.39
CA GLY A 96 -19.52 1.42 -5.19
C GLY A 96 -19.85 1.76 -3.74
N ASP A 97 -19.14 1.20 -2.77
CA ASP A 97 -19.28 1.59 -1.36
C ASP A 97 -18.51 2.88 -1.07
N LEU A 98 -19.14 4.01 -1.32
CA LEU A 98 -18.58 5.35 -1.10
C LEU A 98 -18.68 5.80 0.37
N THR A 99 -19.02 4.91 1.30
CA THR A 99 -19.03 5.22 2.74
C THR A 99 -17.69 5.01 3.41
N GLN A 100 -16.77 4.31 2.75
CA GLN A 100 -15.44 4.02 3.26
C GLN A 100 -14.65 5.29 3.57
N ARG A 101 -13.92 5.29 4.69
CA ARG A 101 -13.07 6.40 5.12
C ARG A 101 -11.76 5.86 5.67
N VAL A 102 -10.67 6.55 5.39
CA VAL A 102 -9.32 6.28 5.89
C VAL A 102 -9.02 7.26 7.02
N ASP A 103 -8.55 6.76 8.17
CA ASP A 103 -8.23 7.53 9.37
C ASP A 103 -6.74 7.45 9.79
N PHE A 104 -5.91 6.82 8.94
CA PHE A 104 -4.48 6.65 9.11
C PHE A 104 -3.73 7.19 7.88
N LEU A 105 -2.39 7.33 7.94
CA LEU A 105 -1.53 7.93 6.91
C LEU A 105 -1.67 9.46 6.75
N GLY A 106 -2.05 10.18 7.80
CA GLY A 106 -1.98 11.65 7.86
C GLY A 106 -2.64 12.35 6.67
N ASP A 107 -1.91 13.22 5.97
CA ASP A 107 -2.42 14.02 4.84
C ASP A 107 -2.97 13.20 3.68
N PHE A 108 -2.48 11.98 3.50
CA PHE A 108 -3.04 11.07 2.51
C PHE A 108 -4.50 10.77 2.81
N SER A 109 -4.86 10.51 4.07
CA SER A 109 -6.23 10.19 4.46
C SER A 109 -7.20 11.34 4.19
N LEU A 110 -6.75 12.58 4.41
CA LEU A 110 -7.55 13.78 4.12
C LEU A 110 -7.84 13.89 2.62
N SER A 111 -6.82 13.73 1.79
CA SER A 111 -6.94 13.80 0.34
C SER A 111 -7.79 12.66 -0.22
N PHE A 112 -7.59 11.44 0.29
CA PHE A 112 -8.36 10.26 -0.09
C PHE A 112 -9.83 10.41 0.27
N ASN A 113 -10.14 10.79 1.50
CA ASN A 113 -11.51 10.97 1.96
C ASN A 113 -12.23 12.09 1.19
N ARG A 114 -11.53 13.17 0.83
CA ARG A 114 -12.07 14.22 -0.04
C ARG A 114 -12.40 13.70 -1.44
N MET A 115 -11.52 12.88 -2.01
CA MET A 115 -11.77 12.23 -3.31
C MET A 115 -13.03 11.36 -3.26
N VAL A 116 -13.18 10.53 -2.21
CA VAL A 116 -14.37 9.67 -2.03
C VAL A 116 -15.65 10.50 -1.89
N THR A 117 -15.60 11.61 -1.13
CA THR A 117 -16.75 12.52 -1.00
C THR A 117 -17.13 13.13 -2.35
N ASN A 118 -16.15 13.66 -3.09
CA ASN A 118 -16.41 14.22 -4.42
C ASN A 118 -17.01 13.18 -5.39
N LEU A 119 -16.58 11.93 -5.30
CA LEU A 119 -17.10 10.83 -6.10
C LEU A 119 -18.56 10.53 -5.74
N ALA A 120 -18.89 10.51 -4.44
CA ALA A 120 -20.27 10.33 -3.97
C ALA A 120 -21.19 11.46 -4.46
N ASP A 121 -20.75 12.71 -4.32
CA ASP A 121 -21.52 13.88 -4.77
C ASP A 121 -21.73 13.86 -6.29
N SER A 122 -20.71 13.49 -7.06
CA SER A 122 -20.81 13.38 -8.52
C SER A 122 -21.79 12.29 -8.94
N ARG A 123 -21.75 11.12 -8.27
CA ARG A 123 -22.71 10.05 -8.51
C ARG A 123 -24.16 10.50 -8.24
N ASP A 124 -24.37 11.16 -7.12
CA ASP A 124 -25.72 11.61 -6.73
C ASP A 124 -26.25 12.69 -7.69
N GLN A 125 -25.37 13.58 -8.19
CA GLN A 125 -25.74 14.55 -9.25
C GLN A 125 -26.11 13.84 -10.56
N LEU A 126 -25.39 12.80 -10.96
CA LEU A 126 -25.71 12.04 -12.16
C LEU A 126 -27.06 11.35 -12.03
N ILE A 127 -27.35 10.74 -10.89
CA ILE A 127 -28.66 10.11 -10.61
C ILE A 127 -29.79 11.12 -10.76
N ARG A 128 -29.68 12.28 -10.11
CA ARG A 128 -30.70 13.35 -10.21
C ARG A 128 -30.90 13.83 -11.64
N ARG A 129 -29.83 14.05 -12.39
CA ARG A 129 -29.93 14.46 -13.80
C ARG A 129 -30.58 13.40 -14.66
N THR A 130 -30.28 12.13 -14.42
CA THR A 130 -30.92 11.03 -15.14
C THR A 130 -32.42 10.99 -14.87
N GLU A 131 -32.83 11.11 -13.61
CA GLU A 131 -34.27 11.19 -13.24
C GLU A 131 -34.97 12.40 -13.86
N GLU A 132 -34.33 13.57 -13.90
CA GLU A 132 -34.89 14.77 -14.55
C GLU A 132 -35.07 14.58 -16.06
N LEU A 133 -34.09 13.98 -16.73
CA LEU A 133 -34.14 13.65 -18.15
C LEU A 133 -35.29 12.66 -18.46
N GLU A 134 -35.41 11.62 -17.64
CA GLU A 134 -36.51 10.63 -17.80
C GLU A 134 -37.89 11.27 -17.67
N ARG A 135 -38.07 12.16 -16.65
CA ARG A 135 -39.32 12.90 -16.47
C ARG A 135 -39.61 13.83 -17.65
N SER A 136 -38.61 14.54 -18.14
CA SER A 136 -38.72 15.44 -19.29
C SER A 136 -39.07 14.67 -20.56
N TYR A 137 -38.41 13.54 -20.77
CA TYR A 137 -38.71 12.66 -21.92
C TYR A 137 -40.13 12.10 -21.86
N ALA A 138 -40.61 11.66 -20.72
CA ALA A 138 -41.96 11.18 -20.53
C ALA A 138 -42.99 12.27 -20.81
N ALA A 139 -42.78 13.51 -20.33
CA ALA A 139 -43.66 14.65 -20.59
C ALA A 139 -43.71 15.01 -22.08
N LEU A 140 -42.56 15.04 -22.76
CA LEU A 140 -42.46 15.29 -24.19
C LEU A 140 -43.19 14.22 -25.00
N SER A 141 -43.03 12.96 -24.66
CA SER A 141 -43.72 11.83 -25.31
C SER A 141 -45.22 11.93 -25.18
N GLN A 142 -45.70 12.28 -23.97
CA GLN A 142 -47.15 12.50 -23.76
C GLN A 142 -47.69 13.68 -24.57
N ALA A 143 -46.97 14.80 -24.63
CA ALA A 143 -47.37 15.96 -25.43
C ALA A 143 -47.41 15.61 -26.92
N ASN A 144 -46.44 14.90 -27.43
CA ASN A 144 -46.39 14.47 -28.83
C ASN A 144 -47.54 13.51 -29.19
N ASN A 145 -47.85 12.56 -28.31
CA ASN A 145 -48.99 11.66 -28.50
C ASN A 145 -50.33 12.43 -28.54
N LYS A 146 -50.52 13.44 -27.67
CA LYS A 146 -51.71 14.29 -27.70
C LYS A 146 -51.84 15.07 -29.03
N LEU A 147 -50.70 15.62 -29.52
CA LEU A 147 -50.67 16.33 -30.80
C LEU A 147 -51.02 15.41 -31.98
N ASN A 148 -50.50 14.21 -32.01
CA ASN A 148 -50.79 13.23 -33.05
C ASN A 148 -52.27 12.82 -33.07
N ILE A 149 -52.90 12.66 -31.90
CA ILE A 149 -54.34 12.38 -31.80
C ILE A 149 -55.17 13.55 -32.33
N LEU A 150 -54.81 14.79 -31.98
CA LEU A 150 -55.50 15.99 -32.41
C LEU A 150 -55.36 16.25 -33.92
N SER A 151 -54.26 15.88 -34.54
CA SER A 151 -54.02 16.05 -35.99
C SER A 151 -54.64 14.96 -36.85
N SER A 152 -55.15 13.89 -36.24
CA SER A 152 -55.81 12.78 -36.93
C SER A 152 -57.38 12.90 -37.00
N ILE A 153 -57.90 13.98 -36.43
CA ILE A 153 -59.32 14.35 -36.48
C ILE A 153 -59.55 15.41 -37.57
#